data_1bf3282c864100829788683e252bc694
#
_entry.id   1bf3282c864100829788683e252bc694
#
_cell.length_a   1.000
_cell.length_b   1.000
_cell.length_c   1.000
_cell.angle_alpha   90.00
_cell.angle_beta   90.00
_cell.angle_gamma   90.00
#
_symmetry.space_group_name_H-M   'P 1'
#
loop_
_entity.id
_entity.type
_entity.pdbx_description
1 polymer ?
#
loop_
_entity_poly.entity_id
_entity_poly.type
_entity_poly.pdbx_seq_one_letter_code
_entity_poly.pdbx_strand_id
1 'polypeptide(L)'
;MSRIDGRTPEQHRPITIERGWSKHAEGSVLVSFGDTKVFCTASVTEGVPRWRKGSGEGWVTAEYSMLPRATNTRGDRESVRGKIGGRTHEISRLIGRSLRAVIDYKALGENTIVLDCDVLQADGGTRTAAITGAYVALSDAVAWAQGKKLIKAGRQPLTGTVSAVSVGIVGGVPLLDLCYEEDVRADTDMNVVCTGDGRFVEVQGTAEAEPFAREELNALLDLAVTGCTELAAHQRKALDAPLER
;
A
#
# COMPACT_ATOMS: atom_id res chain seq x y z
N MET A 1 27.47 -1.95 9.11
CA MET A 1 26.76 -1.92 10.40
C MET A 1 25.73 -3.04 10.42
N SER A 2 25.59 -3.76 11.52
CA SER A 2 24.47 -4.74 11.63
C SER A 2 23.19 -3.95 11.90
N ARG A 3 22.09 -4.25 11.19
CA ARG A 3 20.75 -3.70 11.47
C ARG A 3 20.30 -4.14 12.87
N ILE A 4 19.38 -3.39 13.47
CA ILE A 4 18.91 -3.63 14.85
C ILE A 4 18.31 -5.03 15.04
N ASP A 5 17.65 -5.53 14.01
CA ASP A 5 17.00 -6.84 13.97
C ASP A 5 17.84 -7.95 13.29
N GLY A 6 19.07 -7.65 12.92
CA GLY A 6 20.02 -8.58 12.32
C GLY A 6 19.85 -8.83 10.82
N ARG A 7 18.91 -8.12 10.13
CA ARG A 7 18.73 -8.22 8.69
C ARG A 7 19.95 -7.70 7.92
N THR A 8 20.11 -8.17 6.67
CA THR A 8 21.01 -7.50 5.72
C THR A 8 20.41 -6.20 5.20
N PRO A 9 21.21 -5.27 4.63
CA PRO A 9 20.69 -4.02 4.08
C PRO A 9 19.56 -4.19 3.06
N GLU A 10 19.61 -5.25 2.26
CA GLU A 10 18.66 -5.54 1.18
C GLU A 10 17.47 -6.38 1.60
N GLN A 11 17.37 -6.75 2.86
CA GLN A 11 16.37 -7.70 3.33
C GLN A 11 15.12 -7.02 3.89
N HIS A 12 13.94 -7.49 3.45
CA HIS A 12 12.66 -7.14 4.09
C HIS A 12 12.55 -7.68 5.51
N ARG A 13 11.73 -7.03 6.34
CA ARG A 13 11.14 -7.67 7.53
C ARG A 13 10.29 -8.88 7.09
N PRO A 14 9.95 -9.81 7.99
CA PRO A 14 9.00 -10.87 7.66
C PRO A 14 7.68 -10.29 7.10
N ILE A 15 7.27 -10.73 5.92
CA ILE A 15 6.05 -10.28 5.23
C ILE A 15 4.98 -11.34 5.37
N THR A 16 3.79 -10.95 5.85
CA THR A 16 2.59 -11.80 5.81
C THR A 16 1.42 -11.04 5.18
N ILE A 17 0.59 -11.77 4.43
CA ILE A 17 -0.62 -11.27 3.77
C ILE A 17 -1.73 -12.28 4.02
N GLU A 18 -2.61 -11.97 4.97
CA GLU A 18 -3.72 -12.84 5.37
C GLU A 18 -5.01 -12.33 4.74
N ARG A 19 -5.58 -13.12 3.80
CA ARG A 19 -6.81 -12.77 3.08
C ARG A 19 -8.05 -13.26 3.81
N GLY A 20 -9.20 -12.62 3.53
CA GLY A 20 -10.48 -13.05 4.10
C GLY A 20 -10.63 -12.72 5.59
N TRP A 21 -9.84 -11.81 6.12
CA TRP A 21 -9.80 -11.46 7.53
C TRP A 21 -11.13 -10.89 8.06
N SER A 22 -11.91 -10.19 7.21
CA SER A 22 -13.29 -9.77 7.52
C SER A 22 -14.27 -10.46 6.58
N LYS A 23 -15.37 -10.97 7.14
CA LYS A 23 -16.43 -11.65 6.37
C LYS A 23 -17.36 -10.69 5.62
N HIS A 24 -17.33 -9.40 5.91
CA HIS A 24 -18.29 -8.43 5.39
C HIS A 24 -17.82 -7.71 4.15
N ALA A 25 -16.51 -7.38 4.06
CA ALA A 25 -15.94 -6.69 2.92
C ALA A 25 -15.78 -7.65 1.72
N GLU A 26 -15.92 -7.13 0.50
CA GLU A 26 -15.74 -7.88 -0.75
C GLU A 26 -14.30 -8.35 -0.93
N GLY A 27 -13.33 -7.55 -0.43
CA GLY A 27 -11.94 -7.94 -0.24
C GLY A 27 -11.47 -7.51 1.14
N SER A 28 -10.68 -8.34 1.83
CA SER A 28 -10.11 -7.97 3.12
C SER A 28 -8.79 -8.68 3.37
N VAL A 29 -7.83 -7.93 3.89
CA VAL A 29 -6.45 -8.37 4.09
C VAL A 29 -5.90 -7.79 5.38
N LEU A 30 -5.26 -8.62 6.20
CA LEU A 30 -4.30 -8.15 7.19
C LEU A 30 -2.91 -8.31 6.60
N VAL A 31 -2.22 -7.20 6.34
CA VAL A 31 -0.83 -7.19 5.88
C VAL A 31 0.09 -6.83 7.02
N SER A 32 1.21 -7.56 7.13
CA SER A 32 2.25 -7.27 8.13
C SER A 32 3.63 -7.16 7.47
N PHE A 33 4.37 -6.11 7.81
CA PHE A 33 5.79 -5.94 7.54
C PHE A 33 6.49 -5.91 8.88
N GLY A 34 6.96 -7.08 9.35
CA GLY A 34 7.39 -7.26 10.73
C GLY A 34 6.29 -6.86 11.71
N ASP A 35 6.56 -5.89 12.56
CA ASP A 35 5.61 -5.38 13.56
C ASP A 35 4.64 -4.32 13.01
N THR A 36 4.83 -3.79 11.82
CA THR A 36 3.82 -2.96 11.16
C THR A 36 2.66 -3.81 10.68
N LYS A 37 1.44 -3.52 11.13
CA LYS A 37 0.21 -4.24 10.77
C LYS A 37 -0.85 -3.28 10.27
N VAL A 38 -1.35 -3.53 9.06
CA VAL A 38 -2.41 -2.72 8.44
C VAL A 38 -3.55 -3.63 8.01
N PHE A 39 -4.75 -3.29 8.44
CA PHE A 39 -5.97 -3.93 7.97
C PHE A 39 -6.50 -3.16 6.77
N CYS A 40 -6.61 -3.83 5.63
CA CYS A 40 -7.09 -3.26 4.38
C CYS A 40 -8.41 -3.93 3.97
N THR A 41 -9.45 -3.15 3.77
CA THR A 41 -10.72 -3.65 3.21
C THR A 41 -11.02 -2.97 1.88
N ALA A 42 -11.78 -3.67 1.03
CA ALA A 42 -12.27 -3.14 -0.24
C ALA A 42 -13.77 -3.36 -0.32
N SER A 43 -14.50 -2.26 -0.47
CA SER A 43 -15.96 -2.23 -0.59
C SER A 43 -16.37 -1.88 -2.02
N VAL A 44 -17.23 -2.71 -2.63
CA VAL A 44 -17.73 -2.52 -4.00
C VAL A 44 -19.12 -1.90 -3.96
N THR A 45 -19.32 -0.82 -4.71
CA THR A 45 -20.61 -0.14 -4.85
C THR A 45 -20.91 0.07 -6.33
N GLU A 46 -22.13 -0.25 -6.76
CA GLU A 46 -22.60 0.12 -8.10
C GLU A 46 -22.74 1.64 -8.23
N GLY A 47 -22.35 2.17 -9.38
CA GLY A 47 -22.32 3.59 -9.66
C GLY A 47 -20.97 4.25 -9.34
N VAL A 48 -20.86 5.49 -9.78
CA VAL A 48 -19.63 6.30 -9.67
C VAL A 48 -19.95 7.70 -9.16
N PRO A 49 -18.97 8.46 -8.67
CA PRO A 49 -19.15 9.85 -8.29
C PRO A 49 -19.81 10.69 -9.40
N ARG A 50 -20.57 11.73 -9.03
CA ARG A 50 -21.36 12.57 -9.98
C ARG A 50 -20.54 13.05 -11.17
N TRP A 51 -19.30 13.46 -10.94
CA TRP A 51 -18.41 13.99 -11.99
C TRP A 51 -17.97 12.92 -13.01
N ARG A 52 -18.17 11.62 -12.72
CA ARG A 52 -17.79 10.49 -13.58
C ARG A 52 -19.01 9.75 -14.16
N LYS A 53 -20.21 10.09 -13.70
CA LYS A 53 -21.45 9.44 -14.11
C LYS A 53 -21.70 9.59 -15.62
N GLY A 54 -22.02 8.49 -16.30
CA GLY A 54 -22.26 8.44 -17.74
C GLY A 54 -20.99 8.34 -18.60
N SER A 55 -19.81 8.22 -17.97
CA SER A 55 -18.54 8.00 -18.69
C SER A 55 -18.34 6.56 -19.14
N GLY A 56 -19.08 5.60 -18.55
CA GLY A 56 -18.84 4.18 -18.70
C GLY A 56 -17.59 3.68 -17.98
N GLU A 57 -17.00 4.49 -17.12
CA GLU A 57 -15.75 4.22 -16.42
C GLU A 57 -15.95 4.15 -14.90
N GLY A 58 -15.29 3.19 -14.26
CA GLY A 58 -15.32 3.01 -12.81
C GLY A 58 -14.39 3.94 -12.04
N TRP A 59 -14.38 3.81 -10.74
CA TRP A 59 -13.53 4.58 -9.85
C TRP A 59 -12.96 3.74 -8.72
N VAL A 60 -11.70 4.02 -8.34
CA VAL A 60 -11.04 3.45 -7.16
C VAL A 60 -10.52 4.59 -6.31
N THR A 61 -10.84 4.56 -5.03
CA THR A 61 -10.37 5.53 -4.04
C THR A 61 -9.95 4.84 -2.76
N ALA A 62 -9.23 5.54 -1.89
CA ALA A 62 -8.78 4.99 -0.62
C ALA A 62 -8.89 5.99 0.51
N GLU A 63 -9.13 5.47 1.69
CA GLU A 63 -9.03 6.14 2.98
C GLU A 63 -7.93 5.47 3.81
N TYR A 64 -7.34 6.24 4.71
CA TYR A 64 -6.27 5.76 5.58
C TYR A 64 -6.49 6.31 6.98
N SER A 65 -6.27 5.48 7.97
CA SER A 65 -6.37 5.89 9.37
C SER A 65 -5.39 5.11 10.23
N MET A 66 -5.11 5.64 11.42
CA MET A 66 -4.33 4.93 12.44
C MET A 66 -5.16 4.78 13.71
N LEU A 67 -5.18 3.59 14.30
CA LEU A 67 -5.77 3.41 15.62
C LEU A 67 -5.03 4.25 16.66
N PRO A 68 -5.72 4.75 17.70
CA PRO A 68 -5.09 5.58 18.74
C PRO A 68 -3.87 4.96 19.41
N ARG A 69 -3.84 3.64 19.50
CA ARG A 69 -2.70 2.88 20.07
C ARG A 69 -1.95 2.07 19.02
N ALA A 70 -2.01 2.48 17.75
CA ALA A 70 -1.11 1.95 16.73
C ALA A 70 0.36 2.30 17.02
N THR A 71 0.61 3.34 17.78
CA THR A 71 1.94 3.81 18.22
C THR A 71 2.16 3.61 19.72
N ASN A 72 3.40 3.74 20.20
CA ASN A 72 3.81 3.61 21.60
C ASN A 72 3.09 4.62 22.52
N THR A 73 2.73 5.79 22.01
CA THR A 73 1.90 6.77 22.73
C THR A 73 0.51 6.83 22.11
N ARG A 74 -0.52 7.13 22.93
CA ARG A 74 -1.89 7.25 22.43
C ARG A 74 -2.04 8.53 21.59
N GLY A 75 -2.36 8.36 20.30
CA GLY A 75 -2.85 9.42 19.43
C GLY A 75 -4.36 9.71 19.62
N ASP A 76 -4.81 10.89 19.21
CA ASP A 76 -6.23 11.21 19.20
C ASP A 76 -6.92 10.65 17.96
N ARG A 77 -8.21 10.35 18.07
CA ARG A 77 -9.03 10.02 16.90
C ARG A 77 -9.34 11.28 16.11
N GLU A 78 -8.94 11.33 14.84
CA GLU A 78 -9.22 12.47 13.95
C GLU A 78 -10.72 12.73 13.78
N SER A 79 -11.54 11.67 13.75
CA SER A 79 -13.00 11.78 13.69
C SER A 79 -13.60 12.53 14.88
N VAL A 80 -13.00 12.44 16.07
CA VAL A 80 -13.44 13.17 17.27
C VAL A 80 -13.03 14.64 17.19
N ARG A 81 -11.91 14.94 16.55
CA ARG A 81 -11.48 16.33 16.29
C ARG A 81 -12.30 17.03 15.20
N GLY A 82 -13.13 16.28 14.46
CA GLY A 82 -13.93 16.80 13.35
C GLY A 82 -13.13 17.28 12.14
N LYS A 83 -11.82 16.94 12.09
CA LYS A 83 -10.92 17.34 11.00
C LYS A 83 -9.87 16.24 10.77
N ILE A 84 -9.78 15.79 9.52
CA ILE A 84 -8.75 14.87 9.07
C ILE A 84 -7.42 15.64 8.92
N GLY A 85 -6.33 15.05 9.38
CA GLY A 85 -4.99 15.65 9.30
C GLY A 85 -4.43 15.66 7.89
N GLY A 86 -3.51 16.60 7.62
CA GLY A 86 -2.85 16.71 6.30
C GLY A 86 -2.11 15.43 5.90
N ARG A 87 -1.43 14.79 6.86
CA ARG A 87 -0.73 13.49 6.65
C ARG A 87 -1.72 12.38 6.23
N THR A 88 -2.85 12.27 6.90
CA THR A 88 -3.88 11.27 6.58
C THR A 88 -4.45 11.50 5.18
N HIS A 89 -4.75 12.73 4.82
CA HIS A 89 -5.18 13.10 3.47
C HIS A 89 -4.12 12.78 2.40
N GLU A 90 -2.86 13.09 2.67
CA GLU A 90 -1.74 12.82 1.77
C GLU A 90 -1.63 11.32 1.50
N ILE A 91 -1.61 10.50 2.57
CA ILE A 91 -1.48 9.04 2.46
C ILE A 91 -2.69 8.40 1.77
N SER A 92 -3.92 8.82 2.08
CA SER A 92 -5.13 8.36 1.38
C SER A 92 -5.04 8.62 -0.12
N ARG A 93 -4.58 9.80 -0.52
CA ARG A 93 -4.40 10.16 -1.95
C ARG A 93 -3.30 9.33 -2.61
N LEU A 94 -2.19 9.07 -1.90
CA LEU A 94 -1.10 8.23 -2.35
C LEU A 94 -1.59 6.79 -2.61
N ILE A 95 -2.27 6.16 -1.66
CA ILE A 95 -2.82 4.80 -1.82
C ILE A 95 -3.77 4.76 -3.02
N GLY A 96 -4.74 5.68 -3.08
CA GLY A 96 -5.69 5.75 -4.18
C GLY A 96 -5.02 5.91 -5.55
N ARG A 97 -3.99 6.78 -5.66
CA ARG A 97 -3.23 6.98 -6.89
C ARG A 97 -2.45 5.73 -7.28
N SER A 98 -1.82 5.08 -6.32
CA SER A 98 -1.06 3.85 -6.54
C SER A 98 -1.92 2.73 -7.11
N LEU A 99 -3.10 2.51 -6.54
CA LEU A 99 -4.03 1.50 -7.02
C LEU A 99 -4.59 1.83 -8.40
N ARG A 100 -4.89 3.11 -8.66
CA ARG A 100 -5.40 3.57 -9.97
C ARG A 100 -4.39 3.39 -11.10
N ALA A 101 -3.10 3.34 -10.82
CA ALA A 101 -2.07 3.10 -11.84
C ALA A 101 -2.17 1.71 -12.50
N VAL A 102 -2.85 0.76 -11.85
CA VAL A 102 -3.03 -0.61 -12.33
C VAL A 102 -4.50 -0.97 -12.58
N ILE A 103 -5.36 0.02 -12.83
CA ILE A 103 -6.78 -0.16 -13.11
C ILE A 103 -7.14 0.32 -14.53
N ASP A 104 -7.79 -0.57 -15.29
CA ASP A 104 -8.58 -0.19 -16.47
C ASP A 104 -9.99 0.22 -16.02
N TYR A 105 -10.23 1.52 -16.02
CA TYR A 105 -11.52 2.09 -15.59
C TYR A 105 -12.69 1.65 -16.48
N LYS A 106 -12.46 1.46 -17.80
CA LYS A 106 -13.50 1.00 -18.75
C LYS A 106 -13.84 -0.47 -18.50
N ALA A 107 -12.84 -1.27 -18.15
CA ALA A 107 -13.07 -2.67 -17.79
C ALA A 107 -13.82 -2.79 -16.46
N LEU A 108 -13.56 -1.89 -15.49
CA LEU A 108 -14.28 -1.84 -14.22
C LEU A 108 -15.76 -1.45 -14.40
N GLY A 109 -16.09 -0.67 -15.45
CA GLY A 109 -17.43 -0.14 -15.66
C GLY A 109 -17.84 0.84 -14.56
N GLU A 110 -19.05 1.36 -14.58
CA GLU A 110 -19.52 2.34 -13.57
C GLU A 110 -19.73 1.71 -12.18
N ASN A 111 -18.67 1.12 -11.64
CA ASN A 111 -18.57 0.65 -10.26
C ASN A 111 -17.53 1.48 -9.50
N THR A 112 -17.73 1.68 -8.22
CA THR A 112 -16.75 2.29 -7.31
C THR A 112 -16.22 1.24 -6.35
N ILE A 113 -14.90 1.22 -6.16
CA ILE A 113 -14.26 0.44 -5.09
C ILE A 113 -13.57 1.41 -4.14
N VAL A 114 -13.97 1.36 -2.86
CA VAL A 114 -13.36 2.13 -1.78
C VAL A 114 -12.48 1.21 -0.97
N LEU A 115 -11.22 1.59 -0.81
CA LEU A 115 -10.26 0.90 0.05
C LEU A 115 -10.17 1.65 1.38
N ASP A 116 -10.33 0.93 2.49
CA ASP A 116 -10.11 1.44 3.83
C ASP A 116 -8.86 0.76 4.39
N CYS A 117 -7.87 1.55 4.81
CA CYS A 117 -6.59 1.07 5.32
C CYS A 117 -6.39 1.56 6.75
N ASP A 118 -6.62 0.69 7.72
CA ASP A 118 -6.50 0.99 9.14
C ASP A 118 -5.21 0.41 9.72
N VAL A 119 -4.32 1.27 10.18
CA VAL A 119 -3.08 0.85 10.86
C VAL A 119 -3.41 0.40 12.27
N LEU A 120 -3.21 -0.89 12.52
CA LEU A 120 -3.40 -1.52 13.82
C LEU A 120 -2.17 -1.36 14.72
N GLN A 121 -0.98 -1.47 14.11
CA GLN A 121 0.32 -1.32 14.77
C GLN A 121 1.31 -0.71 13.78
N ALA A 122 2.05 0.32 14.21
CA ALA A 122 3.01 1.04 13.40
C ALA A 122 4.43 0.82 13.91
N ASP A 123 5.29 0.34 13.01
CA ASP A 123 6.73 0.20 13.21
C ASP A 123 7.49 0.53 11.90
N GLY A 124 7.29 1.74 11.37
CA GLY A 124 7.82 2.17 10.08
C GLY A 124 7.06 1.59 8.88
N GLY A 125 7.06 2.29 7.73
CA GLY A 125 6.51 1.80 6.47
C GLY A 125 4.99 1.58 6.44
N THR A 126 4.18 2.29 7.25
CA THR A 126 2.73 2.05 7.31
C THR A 126 2.02 2.34 5.99
N ARG A 127 2.43 3.39 5.25
CA ARG A 127 1.84 3.75 3.95
C ARG A 127 2.20 2.72 2.86
N THR A 128 3.41 2.19 2.89
CA THR A 128 3.87 1.20 1.91
C THR A 128 3.23 -0.17 2.15
N ALA A 129 3.09 -0.59 3.39
CA ALA A 129 2.32 -1.77 3.77
C ALA A 129 0.84 -1.62 3.37
N ALA A 130 0.23 -0.44 3.61
CA ALA A 130 -1.14 -0.15 3.21
C ALA A 130 -1.35 -0.29 1.69
N ILE A 131 -0.47 0.27 0.85
CA ILE A 131 -0.56 0.13 -0.62
C ILE A 131 -0.46 -1.34 -1.02
N THR A 132 0.52 -2.06 -0.46
CA THR A 132 0.79 -3.46 -0.79
C THR A 132 -0.37 -4.38 -0.40
N GLY A 133 -0.96 -4.19 0.80
CA GLY A 133 -2.12 -4.95 1.27
C GLY A 133 -3.42 -4.56 0.55
N ALA A 134 -3.63 -3.26 0.30
CA ALA A 134 -4.81 -2.75 -0.39
C ALA A 134 -4.91 -3.29 -1.82
N TYR A 135 -3.79 -3.50 -2.52
CA TYR A 135 -3.81 -4.14 -3.84
C TYR A 135 -4.39 -5.57 -3.79
N VAL A 136 -4.04 -6.35 -2.77
CA VAL A 136 -4.58 -7.71 -2.62
C VAL A 136 -6.07 -7.68 -2.27
N ALA A 137 -6.49 -6.77 -1.37
CA ALA A 137 -7.91 -6.57 -1.07
C ALA A 137 -8.71 -6.11 -2.30
N LEU A 138 -8.16 -5.19 -3.11
CA LEU A 138 -8.73 -4.76 -4.38
C LEU A 138 -8.89 -5.92 -5.36
N SER A 139 -7.90 -6.81 -5.44
CA SER A 139 -7.94 -7.98 -6.34
C SER A 139 -9.06 -8.93 -5.96
N ASP A 140 -9.25 -9.20 -4.66
CA ASP A 140 -10.36 -10.02 -4.17
C ASP A 140 -11.72 -9.37 -4.43
N ALA A 141 -11.83 -8.06 -4.24
CA ALA A 141 -13.06 -7.31 -4.50
C ALA A 141 -13.42 -7.30 -6.00
N VAL A 142 -12.45 -7.18 -6.89
CA VAL A 142 -12.65 -7.28 -8.34
C VAL A 142 -13.13 -8.69 -8.71
N ALA A 143 -12.51 -9.74 -8.19
CA ALA A 143 -12.93 -11.12 -8.42
C ALA A 143 -14.36 -11.38 -7.92
N TRP A 144 -14.70 -10.86 -6.73
CA TRP A 144 -16.07 -10.92 -6.20
C TRP A 144 -17.07 -10.19 -7.11
N ALA A 145 -16.75 -8.98 -7.59
CA ALA A 145 -17.62 -8.19 -8.47
C ALA A 145 -17.84 -8.87 -9.83
N GLN A 146 -16.81 -9.56 -10.36
CA GLN A 146 -16.93 -10.41 -11.55
C GLN A 146 -17.88 -11.60 -11.30
N GLY A 147 -17.75 -12.27 -10.15
CA GLY A 147 -18.65 -13.35 -9.73
C GLY A 147 -20.11 -12.91 -9.56
N LYS A 148 -20.32 -11.68 -9.12
CA LYS A 148 -21.67 -11.04 -9.02
C LYS A 148 -22.18 -10.44 -10.33
N LYS A 149 -21.39 -10.50 -11.42
CA LYS A 149 -21.72 -9.93 -12.74
C LYS A 149 -21.87 -8.41 -12.75
N LEU A 150 -21.31 -7.71 -11.77
CA LEU A 150 -21.22 -6.24 -11.73
C LEU A 150 -20.19 -5.75 -12.76
N ILE A 151 -19.19 -6.56 -13.05
CA ILE A 151 -18.20 -6.36 -14.11
C ILE A 151 -18.57 -7.28 -15.29
N LYS A 152 -18.61 -6.71 -16.50
CA LYS A 152 -18.96 -7.46 -17.72
C LYS A 152 -18.02 -8.63 -17.93
N ALA A 153 -18.58 -9.77 -18.33
CA ALA A 153 -17.80 -10.98 -18.62
C ALA A 153 -16.67 -10.72 -19.62
N GLY A 154 -15.50 -11.29 -19.38
CA GLY A 154 -14.30 -11.13 -20.20
C GLY A 154 -13.54 -9.81 -19.99
N ARG A 155 -14.02 -8.90 -19.12
CA ARG A 155 -13.27 -7.70 -18.76
C ARG A 155 -12.28 -7.99 -17.63
N GLN A 156 -11.10 -7.41 -17.74
CA GLN A 156 -10.01 -7.53 -16.77
C GLN A 156 -9.66 -6.13 -16.23
N PRO A 157 -10.26 -5.70 -15.12
CA PRO A 157 -9.99 -4.37 -14.57
C PRO A 157 -8.56 -4.17 -14.08
N LEU A 158 -7.90 -5.23 -13.58
CA LEU A 158 -6.52 -5.16 -13.12
C LEU A 158 -5.57 -5.33 -14.31
N THR A 159 -4.71 -4.34 -14.57
CA THR A 159 -3.74 -4.31 -15.67
C THR A 159 -2.34 -4.76 -15.24
N GLY A 160 -2.12 -4.95 -13.96
CA GLY A 160 -0.84 -5.36 -13.37
C GLY A 160 -0.92 -5.39 -11.86
N THR A 161 0.23 -5.54 -11.22
CA THR A 161 0.38 -5.45 -9.76
C THR A 161 1.00 -4.11 -9.37
N VAL A 162 0.77 -3.69 -8.14
CA VAL A 162 1.42 -2.53 -7.52
C VAL A 162 1.80 -2.86 -6.08
N SER A 163 2.99 -2.48 -5.69
CA SER A 163 3.48 -2.60 -4.32
C SER A 163 4.32 -1.38 -3.96
N ALA A 164 4.62 -1.21 -2.70
CA ALA A 164 5.40 -0.09 -2.22
C ALA A 164 6.33 -0.52 -1.07
N VAL A 165 7.47 0.12 -0.98
CA VAL A 165 8.46 -0.12 0.06
C VAL A 165 9.09 1.20 0.53
N SER A 166 9.50 1.26 1.78
CA SER A 166 10.37 2.32 2.28
C SER A 166 11.83 1.93 2.09
N VAL A 167 12.64 2.87 1.69
CA VAL A 167 14.10 2.75 1.62
C VAL A 167 14.72 4.00 2.24
N GLY A 168 15.93 3.91 2.74
CA GLY A 168 16.61 5.10 3.29
C GLY A 168 18.08 4.88 3.49
N ILE A 169 18.81 5.97 3.81
CA ILE A 169 20.23 5.92 4.17
C ILE A 169 20.34 6.08 5.67
N VAL A 170 20.94 5.10 6.31
CA VAL A 170 21.17 5.12 7.77
C VAL A 170 22.66 4.91 8.03
N GLY A 171 23.33 5.92 8.56
CA GLY A 171 24.77 5.87 8.79
C GLY A 171 25.58 5.59 7.52
N GLY A 172 25.19 6.16 6.39
CA GLY A 172 25.83 6.03 5.08
C GLY A 172 25.51 4.72 4.34
N VAL A 173 24.61 3.88 4.85
CA VAL A 173 24.24 2.59 4.22
C VAL A 173 22.80 2.65 3.70
N PRO A 174 22.55 2.38 2.40
CA PRO A 174 21.19 2.20 1.89
C PRO A 174 20.53 0.96 2.48
N LEU A 175 19.33 1.12 3.04
CA LEU A 175 18.55 0.06 3.69
C LEU A 175 17.17 -0.09 3.06
N LEU A 176 16.75 -1.34 2.86
CA LEU A 176 15.41 -1.72 2.43
C LEU A 176 14.48 -1.90 3.61
N ASP A 177 13.23 -1.45 3.49
CA ASP A 177 12.16 -1.68 4.46
C ASP A 177 12.54 -1.24 5.88
N LEU A 178 12.60 0.07 6.09
CA LEU A 178 12.98 0.67 7.36
C LEU A 178 11.93 0.35 8.45
N CYS A 179 12.39 -0.16 9.60
CA CYS A 179 11.59 -0.15 10.82
C CYS A 179 11.61 1.26 11.44
N TYR A 180 10.76 1.50 12.46
CA TYR A 180 10.62 2.83 13.07
C TYR A 180 11.95 3.40 13.61
N GLU A 181 12.76 2.57 14.24
CA GLU A 181 14.03 3.02 14.81
C GLU A 181 15.08 3.37 13.74
N GLU A 182 15.00 2.75 12.57
CA GLU A 182 15.85 3.08 11.41
C GLU A 182 15.34 4.35 10.73
N ASP A 183 14.02 4.46 10.53
CA ASP A 183 13.34 5.62 9.94
C ASP A 183 13.65 6.91 10.68
N VAL A 184 13.58 6.90 12.02
CA VAL A 184 13.90 8.07 12.88
C VAL A 184 15.38 8.48 12.80
N ARG A 185 16.29 7.55 12.44
CA ARG A 185 17.74 7.82 12.33
C ARG A 185 18.21 7.99 10.89
N ALA A 186 17.31 7.87 9.94
CA ALA A 186 17.67 7.98 8.54
C ALA A 186 18.14 9.39 8.19
N ASP A 187 19.27 9.49 7.52
CA ASP A 187 19.76 10.74 6.92
C ASP A 187 18.88 11.12 5.71
N THR A 188 18.36 10.10 5.04
CA THR A 188 17.40 10.20 3.93
C THR A 188 16.38 9.08 4.06
N ASP A 189 15.10 9.41 4.01
CA ASP A 189 14.01 8.45 3.89
C ASP A 189 13.28 8.60 2.54
N MET A 190 12.83 7.49 1.99
CA MET A 190 12.12 7.48 0.73
C MET A 190 11.06 6.39 0.70
N ASN A 191 9.88 6.73 0.18
CA ASN A 191 8.82 5.78 -0.12
C ASN A 191 8.68 5.65 -1.64
N VAL A 192 8.77 4.43 -2.13
CA VAL A 192 8.74 4.14 -3.57
C VAL A 192 7.59 3.20 -3.87
N VAL A 193 6.80 3.54 -4.87
CA VAL A 193 5.69 2.73 -5.38
C VAL A 193 6.05 2.25 -6.78
N CYS A 194 6.07 0.93 -6.99
CA CYS A 194 6.36 0.31 -8.27
C CYS A 194 5.20 -0.55 -8.77
N THR A 195 5.03 -0.58 -10.08
CA THR A 195 4.25 -1.62 -10.77
C THR A 195 5.04 -2.92 -10.85
N GLY A 196 4.37 -4.04 -11.09
CA GLY A 196 5.01 -5.36 -11.16
C GLY A 196 6.00 -5.55 -12.31
N ASP A 197 6.02 -4.63 -13.29
CA ASP A 197 7.01 -4.56 -14.37
C ASP A 197 8.15 -3.57 -14.06
N GLY A 198 8.28 -3.11 -12.81
CA GLY A 198 9.37 -2.30 -12.31
C GLY A 198 9.30 -0.81 -12.64
N ARG A 199 8.17 -0.30 -13.16
CA ARG A 199 7.98 1.13 -13.39
C ARG A 199 7.54 1.85 -12.12
N PHE A 200 7.99 3.07 -11.96
CA PHE A 200 7.63 3.89 -10.81
C PHE A 200 6.26 4.54 -11.00
N VAL A 201 5.41 4.41 -9.99
CA VAL A 201 4.15 5.14 -9.88
C VAL A 201 4.37 6.43 -9.11
N GLU A 202 5.17 6.35 -8.03
CA GLU A 202 5.50 7.50 -7.19
C GLU A 202 6.82 7.26 -6.48
N VAL A 203 7.59 8.33 -6.33
CA VAL A 203 8.82 8.39 -5.55
C VAL A 203 8.72 9.62 -4.65
N GLN A 204 8.71 9.40 -3.34
CA GLN A 204 8.72 10.45 -2.33
C GLN A 204 9.99 10.28 -1.51
N GLY A 205 10.87 11.25 -1.52
CA GLY A 205 12.12 11.21 -0.76
C GLY A 205 12.41 12.54 -0.08
N THR A 206 12.91 12.46 1.14
CA THR A 206 13.28 13.62 1.96
C THR A 206 14.68 13.42 2.51
N ALA A 207 15.51 14.46 2.43
CA ALA A 207 16.75 14.53 3.18
C ALA A 207 16.44 15.16 4.54
N GLU A 208 16.66 14.41 5.61
CA GLU A 208 16.40 14.87 6.98
C GLU A 208 17.62 15.62 7.56
N ALA A 209 18.81 15.36 7.04
CA ALA A 209 20.05 16.01 7.47
C ALA A 209 20.72 16.71 6.27
N GLU A 210 21.66 16.03 5.60
CA GLU A 210 22.36 16.58 4.44
C GLU A 210 21.68 16.17 3.14
N PRO A 211 21.71 17.01 2.09
CA PRO A 211 21.20 16.65 0.78
C PRO A 211 21.87 15.38 0.23
N PHE A 212 21.09 14.45 -0.31
CA PHE A 212 21.59 13.23 -0.90
C PHE A 212 22.06 13.42 -2.35
N ALA A 213 23.10 12.70 -2.73
CA ALA A 213 23.66 12.73 -4.07
C ALA A 213 22.82 11.93 -5.08
N ARG A 214 23.08 12.14 -6.36
CA ARG A 214 22.40 11.41 -7.46
C ARG A 214 22.67 9.90 -7.38
N GLU A 215 23.88 9.52 -7.02
CA GLU A 215 24.33 8.13 -6.87
C GLU A 215 23.56 7.44 -5.75
N GLU A 216 23.33 8.12 -4.63
CA GLU A 216 22.54 7.64 -3.51
C GLU A 216 21.06 7.47 -3.89
N LEU A 217 20.49 8.43 -4.62
CA LEU A 217 19.14 8.29 -5.17
C LEU A 217 19.03 7.05 -6.07
N ASN A 218 19.98 6.83 -6.96
CA ASN A 218 19.96 5.67 -7.85
C ASN A 218 20.03 4.36 -7.05
N ALA A 219 20.92 4.28 -6.04
CA ALA A 219 21.04 3.10 -5.17
C ALA A 219 19.73 2.82 -4.40
N LEU A 220 19.07 3.84 -3.89
CA LEU A 220 17.77 3.70 -3.21
C LEU A 220 16.67 3.24 -4.18
N LEU A 221 16.65 3.75 -5.42
CA LEU A 221 15.67 3.34 -6.42
C LEU A 221 15.88 1.88 -6.86
N ASP A 222 17.13 1.46 -7.08
CA ASP A 222 17.46 0.07 -7.44
C ASP A 222 17.05 -0.89 -6.31
N LEU A 223 17.34 -0.52 -5.07
CA LEU A 223 16.94 -1.27 -3.88
C LEU A 223 15.41 -1.37 -3.76
N ALA A 224 14.71 -0.27 -4.01
CA ALA A 224 13.24 -0.23 -3.97
C ALA A 224 12.60 -1.11 -5.06
N VAL A 225 13.14 -1.13 -6.28
CA VAL A 225 12.65 -2.01 -7.37
C VAL A 225 12.82 -3.47 -6.98
N THR A 226 13.97 -3.84 -6.41
CA THR A 226 14.21 -5.20 -5.89
C THR A 226 13.18 -5.57 -4.82
N GLY A 227 13.00 -4.71 -3.82
CA GLY A 227 12.03 -4.93 -2.74
C GLY A 227 10.59 -5.02 -3.24
N CYS A 228 10.17 -4.15 -4.15
CA CYS A 228 8.83 -4.21 -4.76
C CYS A 228 8.62 -5.49 -5.59
N THR A 229 9.67 -6.01 -6.23
CA THR A 229 9.59 -7.30 -6.95
C THR A 229 9.34 -8.45 -6.00
N GLU A 230 9.98 -8.48 -4.85
CA GLU A 230 9.74 -9.48 -3.80
C GLU A 230 8.34 -9.35 -3.22
N LEU A 231 7.88 -8.12 -2.94
CA LEU A 231 6.50 -7.87 -2.47
C LEU A 231 5.45 -8.33 -3.49
N ALA A 232 5.66 -8.12 -4.78
CA ALA A 232 4.78 -8.63 -5.83
C ALA A 232 4.73 -10.17 -5.85
N ALA A 233 5.83 -10.86 -5.50
CA ALA A 233 5.82 -12.31 -5.32
C ALA A 233 5.00 -12.75 -4.10
N HIS A 234 5.10 -12.03 -2.98
CA HIS A 234 4.25 -12.28 -1.80
C HIS A 234 2.76 -12.06 -2.11
N GLN A 235 2.41 -10.99 -2.84
CA GLN A 235 1.04 -10.72 -3.28
C GLN A 235 0.49 -11.86 -4.16
N ARG A 236 1.26 -12.32 -5.16
CA ARG A 236 0.87 -13.45 -6.02
C ARG A 236 0.65 -14.71 -5.20
N LYS A 237 1.61 -15.06 -4.34
CA LYS A 237 1.49 -16.24 -3.46
C LYS A 237 0.21 -16.19 -2.61
N ALA A 238 -0.12 -15.00 -2.07
CA ALA A 238 -1.35 -14.83 -1.30
C ALA A 238 -2.60 -15.00 -2.19
N LEU A 239 -2.62 -14.41 -3.39
CA LEU A 239 -3.76 -14.48 -4.32
C LEU A 239 -3.98 -15.88 -4.92
N ASP A 240 -2.91 -16.66 -5.10
CA ASP A 240 -2.97 -18.04 -5.59
C ASP A 240 -3.52 -19.02 -4.53
N ALA A 241 -3.41 -18.68 -3.25
CA ALA A 241 -3.99 -19.49 -2.18
C ALA A 241 -5.54 -19.41 -2.22
N PRO A 242 -6.26 -20.51 -1.91
CA PRO A 242 -7.72 -20.48 -1.78
C PRO A 242 -8.16 -19.41 -0.77
N LEU A 243 -9.21 -18.66 -1.12
CA LEU A 243 -9.83 -17.73 -0.18
C LEU A 243 -10.78 -18.52 0.73
N GLU A 244 -10.38 -18.76 1.96
CA GLU A 244 -11.26 -19.33 2.99
C GLU A 244 -12.20 -18.22 3.49
N ARG A 245 -13.51 -18.39 3.28
CA ARG A 245 -14.59 -17.48 3.74
C ARG A 245 -15.55 -18.19 4.67
#